data_6e9612650d8627ef9dff9cb88f830562
#
_entry.id   6e9612650d8627ef9dff9cb88f830562
#
_cell.length_a   1.000
_cell.length_b   1.000
_cell.length_c   1.000
_cell.angle_alpha   90.00
_cell.angle_beta   90.00
_cell.angle_gamma   90.00
#
_symmetry.space_group_name_H-M   'P 1'
#
loop_
_entity.id
_entity.type
_entity.pdbx_description
1 polymer ?
#
loop_
_entity_poly.entity_id
_entity_poly.type
_entity_poly.pdbx_seq_one_letter_code
_entity_poly.pdbx_strand_id
1 'polypeptide(L)'
;MSGGVDSSVTAGLLKQQGYDVIGITLRLWEEDPACTVDNIHACCSLSSVDDAKAVASVLGIPHYTLDFRELFRRDVIDYFVDSYRRGKTPNPCIACNKFIKFGLLWEKAKQFGADFLATGHYARIAKNEETGIYSLLRGTDRRKDQSYVLYQLTQAVLPHLLFPMADLEKTDTRKLAKEWNLPVFNKPESQDICFIPDNDYKGFLEKEKKDIFKPGDFVDEKGRVIGRHQALPPIPSASGGGSTSRPRRSLLRHGLRR
;
A
#
# COMPACT_ATOMS: atom_id res chain seq x y z
N MET A 1 5.78 -9.20 6.91
CA MET A 1 4.44 -9.84 6.87
C MET A 1 3.44 -8.79 7.37
N SER A 2 2.27 -8.68 6.75
CA SER A 2 1.28 -7.64 7.08
C SER A 2 0.08 -8.19 7.87
N GLY A 3 0.13 -9.45 8.31
CA GLY A 3 -1.02 -10.13 8.89
C GLY A 3 -2.17 -10.39 7.90
N GLY A 4 -1.94 -10.23 6.61
CA GLY A 4 -2.88 -10.55 5.53
C GLY A 4 -2.54 -11.85 4.82
N VAL A 5 -3.51 -12.38 4.06
CA VAL A 5 -3.39 -13.67 3.34
C VAL A 5 -2.20 -13.69 2.38
N ASP A 6 -2.03 -12.62 1.58
CA ASP A 6 -1.01 -12.59 0.52
C ASP A 6 0.42 -12.68 1.05
N SER A 7 0.75 -11.90 2.07
CA SER A 7 2.07 -11.94 2.70
C SER A 7 2.34 -13.26 3.41
N SER A 8 1.30 -13.90 3.91
CA SER A 8 1.39 -15.20 4.59
C SER A 8 1.66 -16.33 3.60
N VAL A 9 0.93 -16.36 2.48
CA VAL A 9 1.16 -17.33 1.40
C VAL A 9 2.53 -17.11 0.76
N THR A 10 2.95 -15.85 0.58
CA THR A 10 4.31 -15.52 0.12
C THR A 10 5.38 -16.19 0.98
N ALA A 11 5.28 -16.08 2.30
CA ALA A 11 6.23 -16.71 3.22
C ALA A 11 6.21 -18.24 3.12
N GLY A 12 5.01 -18.84 3.00
CA GLY A 12 4.86 -20.28 2.83
C GLY A 12 5.45 -20.81 1.53
N LEU A 13 5.23 -20.11 0.41
CA LEU A 13 5.78 -20.47 -0.89
C LEU A 13 7.32 -20.45 -0.88
N LEU A 14 7.91 -19.41 -0.31
CA LEU A 14 9.36 -19.30 -0.23
C LEU A 14 9.97 -20.41 0.65
N LYS A 15 9.31 -20.73 1.77
CA LYS A 15 9.74 -21.85 2.61
C LYS A 15 9.68 -23.18 1.85
N GLN A 16 8.61 -23.44 1.09
CA GLN A 16 8.50 -24.64 0.26
C GLN A 16 9.57 -24.70 -0.84
N GLN A 17 9.99 -23.55 -1.35
CA GLN A 17 11.08 -23.43 -2.32
C GLN A 17 12.48 -23.59 -1.71
N GLY A 18 12.58 -23.79 -0.39
CA GLY A 18 13.84 -24.05 0.32
C GLY A 18 14.57 -22.78 0.76
N TYR A 19 13.95 -21.60 0.71
CA TYR A 19 14.54 -20.40 1.27
C TYR A 19 14.53 -20.45 2.82
N ASP A 20 15.57 -19.86 3.40
CA ASP A 20 15.58 -19.52 4.83
C ASP A 20 14.80 -18.23 5.04
N VAL A 21 13.59 -18.33 5.55
CA VAL A 21 12.61 -17.24 5.58
C VAL A 21 12.52 -16.61 6.96
N ILE A 22 12.65 -15.30 7.00
CA ILE A 22 12.41 -14.47 8.19
C ILE A 22 11.18 -13.59 7.95
N GLY A 23 10.18 -13.67 8.83
CA GLY A 23 9.01 -12.81 8.80
C GLY A 23 9.29 -11.45 9.45
N ILE A 24 8.98 -10.36 8.76
CA ILE A 24 9.10 -9.00 9.33
C ILE A 24 7.75 -8.30 9.21
N THR A 25 7.24 -7.77 10.34
CA THR A 25 6.08 -6.87 10.37
C THR A 25 6.52 -5.46 10.75
N LEU A 26 6.02 -4.46 10.02
CA LEU A 26 6.27 -3.07 10.31
C LEU A 26 5.12 -2.46 11.12
N ARG A 27 5.43 -1.82 12.23
CA ARG A 27 4.51 -0.89 12.89
C ARG A 27 4.65 0.46 12.21
N LEU A 28 3.59 0.90 11.51
CA LEU A 28 3.64 2.08 10.65
C LEU A 28 2.94 3.30 11.24
N TRP A 29 1.93 3.11 12.12
CA TRP A 29 1.23 4.19 12.82
C TRP A 29 0.72 3.71 14.19
N GLU A 30 0.26 4.65 14.99
CA GLU A 30 -0.45 4.37 16.25
C GLU A 30 -1.94 4.24 15.97
N GLU A 31 -2.53 3.20 16.52
CA GLU A 31 -4.00 3.11 16.55
C GLU A 31 -4.51 4.17 17.51
N ASP A 32 -5.52 4.94 17.09
CA ASP A 32 -6.24 5.82 17.97
C ASP A 32 -7.02 4.96 18.98
N PRO A 33 -6.76 5.05 20.30
CA PRO A 33 -7.48 4.28 21.30
C PRO A 33 -9.00 4.52 21.30
N ALA A 34 -9.44 5.61 20.69
CA ALA A 34 -10.86 5.96 20.53
C ALA A 34 -11.52 5.30 19.31
N CYS A 35 -10.76 4.67 18.41
CA CYS A 35 -11.30 3.88 17.31
C CYS A 35 -11.83 2.56 17.86
N THR A 36 -13.10 2.52 18.23
CA THR A 36 -13.80 1.33 18.68
C THR A 36 -13.91 0.28 17.59
N VAL A 37 -13.38 -0.82 17.87
CA VAL A 37 -13.55 -2.26 17.59
C VAL A 37 -14.17 -2.75 16.26
N ASP A 38 -14.93 -2.01 15.49
CA ASP A 38 -15.68 -2.57 14.36
C ASP A 38 -14.98 -2.51 12.99
N ASN A 39 -13.83 -1.84 12.88
CA ASN A 39 -13.06 -1.73 11.64
C ASN A 39 -11.62 -2.28 11.75
N ILE A 40 -11.50 -3.55 12.11
CA ILE A 40 -10.22 -4.27 12.38
C ILE A 40 -9.45 -4.64 11.10
N HIS A 41 -9.56 -3.90 10.02
CA HIS A 41 -8.98 -4.32 8.73
C HIS A 41 -7.71 -3.58 8.30
N ALA A 42 -7.14 -2.74 9.16
CA ALA A 42 -5.89 -2.06 8.85
C ALA A 42 -4.69 -3.03 8.93
N CYS A 43 -3.86 -3.08 7.88
CA CYS A 43 -2.72 -3.99 7.75
C CYS A 43 -1.63 -3.87 8.83
N CYS A 44 -1.72 -2.95 9.78
CA CYS A 44 -0.69 -2.68 10.78
C CYS A 44 -1.27 -2.47 12.18
N SER A 45 -2.50 -2.96 12.42
CA SER A 45 -3.11 -3.03 13.75
C SER A 45 -2.35 -4.00 14.66
N LEU A 46 -2.52 -3.89 15.98
CA LEU A 46 -1.98 -4.86 16.94
C LEU A 46 -2.45 -6.27 16.58
N SER A 47 -3.73 -6.42 16.18
CA SER A 47 -4.27 -7.69 15.68
C SER A 47 -3.52 -8.21 14.44
N SER A 48 -3.08 -7.34 13.54
CA SER A 48 -2.31 -7.72 12.35
C SER A 48 -0.90 -8.20 12.69
N VAL A 49 -0.29 -7.65 13.73
CA VAL A 49 1.00 -8.14 14.25
C VAL A 49 0.83 -9.54 14.85
N ASP A 50 -0.24 -9.76 15.62
CA ASP A 50 -0.52 -11.06 16.23
C ASP A 50 -0.91 -12.11 15.19
N ASP A 51 -1.67 -11.74 14.17
CA ASP A 51 -1.92 -12.59 13.00
C ASP A 51 -0.62 -13.00 12.29
N ALA A 52 0.29 -12.05 12.07
CA ALA A 52 1.58 -12.34 11.45
C ALA A 52 2.44 -13.28 12.30
N LYS A 53 2.45 -13.11 13.62
CA LYS A 53 3.12 -14.02 14.56
C LYS A 53 2.51 -15.41 14.53
N ALA A 54 1.18 -15.50 14.55
CA ALA A 54 0.48 -16.79 14.49
C ALA A 54 0.80 -17.54 13.19
N VAL A 55 0.79 -16.84 12.04
CA VAL A 55 1.21 -17.41 10.74
C VAL A 55 2.66 -17.85 10.78
N ALA A 56 3.57 -17.04 11.31
CA ALA A 56 4.98 -17.40 11.42
C ALA A 56 5.21 -18.63 12.27
N SER A 57 4.44 -18.78 13.36
CA SER A 57 4.45 -19.98 14.21
C SER A 57 3.99 -21.22 13.44
N VAL A 58 2.88 -21.14 12.69
CA VAL A 58 2.40 -22.25 11.84
C VAL A 58 3.43 -22.63 10.78
N LEU A 59 4.06 -21.64 10.16
CA LEU A 59 5.09 -21.87 9.15
C LEU A 59 6.43 -22.29 9.75
N GLY A 60 6.63 -22.19 11.08
CA GLY A 60 7.90 -22.50 11.74
C GLY A 60 9.03 -21.61 11.25
N ILE A 61 8.79 -20.29 11.10
CA ILE A 61 9.77 -19.28 10.72
C ILE A 61 9.93 -18.23 11.84
N PRO A 62 11.14 -17.66 12.04
CA PRO A 62 11.34 -16.55 12.96
C PRO A 62 10.56 -15.31 12.50
N HIS A 63 10.07 -14.52 13.46
CA HIS A 63 9.30 -13.31 13.18
C HIS A 63 9.74 -12.14 14.04
N TYR A 64 9.92 -10.98 13.42
CA TYR A 64 10.31 -9.75 14.09
C TYR A 64 9.32 -8.63 13.77
N THR A 65 9.12 -7.74 14.74
CA THR A 65 8.33 -6.52 14.54
C THR A 65 9.25 -5.32 14.64
N LEU A 66 9.26 -4.48 13.61
CA LEU A 66 10.08 -3.27 13.56
C LEU A 66 9.20 -2.03 13.68
N ASP A 67 9.65 -1.06 14.46
CA ASP A 67 8.98 0.22 14.60
C ASP A 67 9.44 1.21 13.52
N PHE A 68 8.52 1.56 12.63
CA PHE A 68 8.74 2.46 11.51
C PHE A 68 7.76 3.66 11.54
N ARG A 69 7.12 3.93 12.68
CA ARG A 69 6.07 4.94 12.81
C ARG A 69 6.56 6.34 12.44
N GLU A 70 7.69 6.78 12.98
CA GLU A 70 8.25 8.10 12.67
C GLU A 70 8.63 8.24 11.19
N LEU A 71 9.26 7.21 10.63
CA LEU A 71 9.67 7.20 9.24
C LEU A 71 8.47 7.19 8.29
N PHE A 72 7.45 6.41 8.63
CA PHE A 72 6.19 6.35 7.87
C PHE A 72 5.44 7.67 7.95
N ARG A 73 5.40 8.29 9.14
CA ARG A 73 4.82 9.62 9.32
C ARG A 73 5.46 10.63 8.39
N ARG A 74 6.77 10.75 8.43
CA ARG A 74 7.55 11.71 7.65
C ARG A 74 7.42 11.48 6.12
N ASP A 75 7.62 10.24 5.67
CA ASP A 75 7.82 9.94 4.26
C ASP A 75 6.51 9.59 3.52
N VAL A 76 5.45 9.24 4.25
CA VAL A 76 4.18 8.82 3.66
C VAL A 76 3.02 9.74 4.07
N ILE A 77 2.79 9.92 5.38
CA ILE A 77 1.63 10.69 5.85
C ILE A 77 1.83 12.18 5.56
N ASP A 78 2.97 12.75 5.94
CA ASP A 78 3.23 14.18 5.72
C ASP A 78 3.29 14.51 4.22
N TYR A 79 3.87 13.61 3.41
CA TYR A 79 3.82 13.71 1.94
C TYR A 79 2.39 13.69 1.41
N PHE A 80 1.54 12.83 1.95
CA PHE A 80 0.13 12.73 1.58
C PHE A 80 -0.63 14.02 1.89
N VAL A 81 -0.53 14.52 3.12
CA VAL A 81 -1.16 15.76 3.58
C VAL A 81 -0.68 16.97 2.77
N ASP A 82 0.63 17.11 2.57
CA ASP A 82 1.21 18.23 1.81
C ASP A 82 0.84 18.19 0.31
N SER A 83 0.67 17.01 -0.26
CA SER A 83 0.21 16.87 -1.64
C SER A 83 -1.23 17.38 -1.81
N TYR A 84 -2.14 17.02 -0.89
CA TYR A 84 -3.49 17.56 -0.90
C TYR A 84 -3.52 19.07 -0.70
N ARG A 85 -2.68 19.59 0.19
CA ARG A 85 -2.54 21.04 0.39
C ARG A 85 -2.14 21.78 -0.90
N ARG A 86 -1.38 21.13 -1.77
CA ARG A 86 -0.96 21.66 -3.08
C ARG A 86 -1.96 21.36 -4.20
N GLY A 87 -3.16 20.87 -3.89
CA GLY A 87 -4.19 20.53 -4.87
C GLY A 87 -3.84 19.30 -5.73
N LYS A 88 -2.97 18.40 -5.23
CA LYS A 88 -2.60 17.14 -5.91
C LYS A 88 -3.28 15.98 -5.20
N THR A 89 -3.61 14.92 -5.95
CA THR A 89 -4.13 13.66 -5.40
C THR A 89 -3.00 12.62 -5.36
N PRO A 90 -2.33 12.43 -4.21
CA PRO A 90 -1.23 11.48 -4.09
C PRO A 90 -1.76 10.05 -3.96
N ASN A 91 -0.93 9.09 -4.36
CA ASN A 91 -1.10 7.69 -3.98
C ASN A 91 -0.05 7.34 -2.90
N PRO A 92 -0.46 7.22 -1.63
CA PRO A 92 0.49 6.96 -0.53
C PRO A 92 1.11 5.57 -0.60
N CYS A 93 0.46 4.60 -1.27
CA CYS A 93 1.04 3.26 -1.46
C CYS A 93 2.31 3.31 -2.32
N ILE A 94 2.39 4.21 -3.30
CA ILE A 94 3.60 4.41 -4.09
C ILE A 94 4.74 4.93 -3.21
N ALA A 95 4.46 5.94 -2.37
CA ALA A 95 5.44 6.49 -1.43
C ALA A 95 5.89 5.42 -0.40
N CYS A 96 4.95 4.66 0.16
CA CYS A 96 5.24 3.57 1.09
C CYS A 96 6.13 2.49 0.44
N ASN A 97 5.80 2.05 -0.77
CA ASN A 97 6.63 1.07 -1.46
C ASN A 97 8.05 1.62 -1.71
N LYS A 98 8.16 2.86 -2.21
CA LYS A 98 9.45 3.47 -2.52
C LYS A 98 10.33 3.68 -1.28
N PHE A 99 9.81 4.37 -0.26
CA PHE A 99 10.63 4.84 0.85
C PHE A 99 10.70 3.84 2.00
N ILE A 100 9.58 3.17 2.30
CA ILE A 100 9.49 2.29 3.47
C ILE A 100 9.85 0.86 3.10
N LYS A 101 9.07 0.19 2.20
CA LYS A 101 9.27 -1.24 1.96
C LYS A 101 10.55 -1.54 1.18
N PHE A 102 10.74 -0.89 0.03
CA PHE A 102 11.88 -1.16 -0.85
C PHE A 102 13.04 -0.18 -0.68
N GLY A 103 12.88 0.79 0.23
CA GLY A 103 13.95 1.64 0.73
C GLY A 103 14.43 1.15 2.10
N LEU A 104 13.89 1.73 3.16
CA LEU A 104 14.37 1.54 4.54
C LEU A 104 14.30 0.08 5.02
N LEU A 105 13.22 -0.66 4.72
CA LEU A 105 13.13 -2.07 5.10
C LEU A 105 14.18 -2.92 4.35
N TRP A 106 14.43 -2.64 3.07
CA TRP A 106 15.50 -3.32 2.34
C TRP A 106 16.88 -3.08 2.98
N GLU A 107 17.17 -1.83 3.36
CA GLU A 107 18.42 -1.52 4.07
C GLU A 107 18.53 -2.29 5.41
N LYS A 108 17.41 -2.42 6.13
CA LYS A 108 17.35 -3.24 7.35
C LYS A 108 17.51 -4.73 7.06
N ALA A 109 16.89 -5.26 6.02
CA ALA A 109 16.99 -6.66 5.63
C ALA A 109 18.45 -7.04 5.32
N LYS A 110 19.18 -6.17 4.62
CA LYS A 110 20.64 -6.36 4.38
C LYS A 110 21.44 -6.43 5.69
N GLN A 111 21.09 -5.63 6.69
CA GLN A 111 21.74 -5.68 8.01
C GLN A 111 21.48 -7.00 8.75
N PHE A 112 20.37 -7.67 8.46
CA PHE A 112 20.07 -9.03 8.95
C PHE A 112 20.72 -10.14 8.09
N GLY A 113 21.49 -9.77 7.06
CA GLY A 113 22.15 -10.72 6.16
C GLY A 113 21.20 -11.32 5.10
N ALA A 114 20.05 -10.68 4.84
CA ALA A 114 19.13 -11.18 3.82
C ALA A 114 19.63 -10.87 2.40
N ASP A 115 19.59 -11.86 1.52
CA ASP A 115 19.91 -11.73 0.09
C ASP A 115 18.73 -11.13 -0.69
N PHE A 116 17.51 -11.38 -0.21
CA PHE A 116 16.27 -10.98 -0.88
C PHE A 116 15.26 -10.38 0.08
N LEU A 117 14.44 -9.48 -0.45
CA LEU A 117 13.23 -8.99 0.18
C LEU A 117 12.01 -9.47 -0.61
N ALA A 118 11.12 -10.20 0.05
CA ALA A 118 9.90 -10.71 -0.56
C ALA A 118 8.65 -9.99 -0.06
N THR A 119 7.68 -9.81 -0.93
CA THR A 119 6.37 -9.25 -0.58
C THR A 119 5.23 -9.94 -1.34
N GLY A 120 4.02 -9.82 -0.80
CA GLY A 120 2.79 -10.36 -1.39
C GLY A 120 2.22 -9.54 -2.55
N HIS A 121 3.03 -8.79 -3.29
CA HIS A 121 2.53 -8.04 -4.44
C HIS A 121 2.27 -8.95 -5.64
N TYR A 122 1.13 -8.72 -6.30
CA TYR A 122 0.79 -9.34 -7.59
C TYR A 122 1.47 -8.57 -8.72
N ALA A 123 2.75 -8.84 -8.90
CA ALA A 123 3.58 -8.29 -9.96
C ALA A 123 4.69 -9.29 -10.27
N ARG A 124 5.36 -9.16 -11.40
CA ARG A 124 6.45 -10.05 -11.82
C ARG A 124 7.71 -9.24 -12.07
N ILE A 125 8.85 -9.83 -11.72
CA ILE A 125 10.17 -9.35 -12.12
C ILE A 125 10.74 -10.35 -13.12
N ALA A 126 11.23 -9.85 -14.25
CA ALA A 126 11.92 -10.64 -15.26
C ALA A 126 13.27 -10.01 -15.56
N LYS A 127 14.30 -10.85 -15.68
CA LYS A 127 15.62 -10.45 -16.12
C LYS A 127 15.77 -10.76 -17.61
N ASN A 128 16.25 -9.82 -18.38
CA ASN A 128 16.69 -10.08 -19.74
C ASN A 128 18.12 -10.62 -19.65
N GLU A 129 18.34 -11.86 -20.07
CA GLU A 129 19.62 -12.55 -19.94
C GLU A 129 20.71 -11.97 -20.84
N GLU A 130 20.36 -11.33 -21.96
CA GLU A 130 21.32 -10.73 -22.88
C GLU A 130 21.83 -9.38 -22.35
N THR A 131 20.93 -8.56 -21.80
CA THR A 131 21.25 -7.20 -21.36
C THR A 131 21.50 -7.09 -19.86
N GLY A 132 21.13 -8.11 -19.08
CA GLY A 132 21.15 -8.09 -17.62
C GLY A 132 20.12 -7.17 -16.99
N ILE A 133 19.25 -6.52 -17.78
CA ILE A 133 18.26 -5.55 -17.31
C ILE A 133 17.04 -6.27 -16.71
N TYR A 134 16.63 -5.82 -15.53
CA TYR A 134 15.42 -6.29 -14.87
C TYR A 134 14.21 -5.43 -15.27
N SER A 135 13.11 -6.10 -15.56
CA SER A 135 11.84 -5.46 -15.91
C SER A 135 10.75 -5.81 -14.90
N LEU A 136 9.95 -4.80 -14.54
CA LEU A 136 8.74 -5.00 -13.77
C LEU A 136 7.58 -5.25 -14.72
N LEU A 137 6.92 -6.39 -14.57
CA LEU A 137 5.80 -6.84 -15.40
C LEU A 137 4.56 -7.02 -14.55
N ARG A 138 3.40 -7.07 -15.20
CA ARG A 138 2.13 -7.38 -14.55
C ARG A 138 2.09 -8.83 -14.09
N GLY A 139 1.39 -9.07 -12.99
CA GLY A 139 1.05 -10.41 -12.52
C GLY A 139 0.02 -11.10 -13.43
N THR A 140 -0.18 -12.39 -13.19
CA THR A 140 -1.16 -13.22 -13.93
C THR A 140 -2.59 -12.76 -13.62
N ASP A 141 -2.94 -12.53 -12.37
CA ASP A 141 -4.25 -11.98 -12.00
C ASP A 141 -4.34 -10.50 -12.37
N ARG A 142 -4.95 -10.21 -13.52
CA ARG A 142 -5.10 -8.85 -14.04
C ARG A 142 -5.97 -7.95 -13.17
N ARG A 143 -6.87 -8.53 -12.36
CA ARG A 143 -7.75 -7.79 -11.45
C ARG A 143 -7.04 -7.38 -10.18
N LYS A 144 -5.96 -8.09 -9.83
CA LYS A 144 -5.14 -7.87 -8.64
C LYS A 144 -3.76 -7.29 -8.95
N ASP A 145 -3.47 -7.00 -10.22
CA ASP A 145 -2.18 -6.42 -10.62
C ASP A 145 -1.83 -5.18 -9.81
N GLN A 146 -0.65 -5.19 -9.23
CA GLN A 146 -0.11 -4.12 -8.38
C GLN A 146 1.18 -3.51 -8.93
N SER A 147 1.54 -3.82 -10.18
CA SER A 147 2.73 -3.27 -10.83
C SER A 147 2.73 -1.74 -10.84
N TYR A 148 1.54 -1.12 -10.89
CA TYR A 148 1.38 0.34 -10.93
C TYR A 148 1.87 1.06 -9.66
N VAL A 149 1.86 0.41 -8.49
CA VAL A 149 2.40 1.01 -7.25
C VAL A 149 3.88 0.73 -7.04
N LEU A 150 4.50 0.01 -7.98
CA LEU A 150 5.90 -0.45 -7.94
C LEU A 150 6.78 0.21 -9.00
N TYR A 151 6.22 1.07 -9.86
CA TYR A 151 6.93 1.65 -11.02
C TYR A 151 8.20 2.45 -10.67
N GLN A 152 8.35 2.84 -9.40
CA GLN A 152 9.52 3.58 -8.92
C GLN A 152 10.70 2.66 -8.49
N LEU A 153 10.55 1.33 -8.61
CA LEU A 153 11.64 0.41 -8.33
C LEU A 153 12.77 0.57 -9.37
N THR A 154 14.00 0.57 -8.88
CA THR A 154 15.19 0.79 -9.70
C THR A 154 15.95 -0.50 -9.98
N GLN A 155 16.84 -0.49 -10.98
CA GLN A 155 17.72 -1.60 -11.29
C GLN A 155 18.61 -2.02 -10.11
N ALA A 156 18.91 -1.10 -9.19
CA ALA A 156 19.68 -1.42 -7.99
C ALA A 156 18.91 -2.28 -6.97
N VAL A 157 17.59 -2.25 -7.00
CA VAL A 157 16.73 -2.95 -6.02
C VAL A 157 16.06 -4.17 -6.63
N LEU A 158 15.61 -4.10 -7.88
CA LEU A 158 14.88 -5.18 -8.56
C LEU A 158 15.56 -6.57 -8.47
N PRO A 159 16.88 -6.71 -8.60
CA PRO A 159 17.56 -8.01 -8.49
C PRO A 159 17.39 -8.71 -7.13
N HIS A 160 17.09 -7.95 -6.09
CA HIS A 160 16.97 -8.42 -4.72
C HIS A 160 15.51 -8.60 -4.27
N LEU A 161 14.55 -8.48 -5.18
CA LEU A 161 13.14 -8.59 -4.84
C LEU A 161 12.53 -9.89 -5.34
N LEU A 162 11.67 -10.49 -4.52
CA LEU A 162 10.89 -11.67 -4.87
C LEU A 162 9.39 -11.36 -4.74
N PHE A 163 8.63 -11.66 -5.80
CA PHE A 163 7.17 -11.54 -5.83
C PHE A 163 6.54 -12.91 -6.14
N PRO A 164 6.48 -13.83 -5.16
CA PRO A 164 6.00 -15.20 -5.40
C PRO A 164 4.53 -15.26 -5.84
N MET A 165 3.77 -14.16 -5.65
CA MET A 165 2.37 -14.07 -6.06
C MET A 165 2.19 -13.77 -7.56
N ALA A 166 3.28 -13.59 -8.31
CA ALA A 166 3.26 -13.19 -9.72
C ALA A 166 2.42 -14.11 -10.63
N ASP A 167 2.45 -15.41 -10.35
CA ASP A 167 1.84 -16.47 -11.17
C ASP A 167 0.51 -16.99 -10.62
N LEU A 168 0.07 -16.46 -9.45
CA LEU A 168 -1.13 -16.93 -8.79
C LEU A 168 -2.33 -16.03 -9.05
N GLU A 169 -3.49 -16.65 -9.19
CA GLU A 169 -4.76 -15.96 -9.01
C GLU A 169 -5.11 -15.84 -7.52
N LYS A 170 -5.88 -14.82 -7.18
CA LYS A 170 -6.32 -14.59 -5.79
C LYS A 170 -7.08 -15.77 -5.20
N THR A 171 -7.84 -16.46 -6.02
CA THR A 171 -8.56 -17.68 -5.64
C THR A 171 -7.62 -18.78 -5.18
N ASP A 172 -6.50 -18.96 -5.87
CA ASP A 172 -5.52 -20.00 -5.55
C ASP A 172 -4.71 -19.63 -4.31
N THR A 173 -4.40 -18.35 -4.15
CA THR A 173 -3.81 -17.83 -2.90
C THR A 173 -4.65 -18.19 -1.69
N ARG A 174 -5.98 -18.02 -1.75
CA ARG A 174 -6.87 -18.38 -0.65
C ARG A 174 -6.97 -19.90 -0.43
N LYS A 175 -6.93 -20.71 -1.49
CA LYS A 175 -6.87 -22.16 -1.39
C LYS A 175 -5.60 -22.60 -0.66
N LEU A 176 -4.44 -22.11 -1.06
CA LEU A 176 -3.16 -22.41 -0.41
C LEU A 176 -3.16 -22.01 1.06
N ALA A 177 -3.67 -20.82 1.39
CA ALA A 177 -3.79 -20.39 2.78
C ALA A 177 -4.65 -21.34 3.63
N LYS A 178 -5.74 -21.84 3.04
CA LYS A 178 -6.63 -22.82 3.69
C LYS A 178 -5.97 -24.19 3.82
N GLU A 179 -5.34 -24.69 2.76
CA GLU A 179 -4.62 -25.99 2.76
C GLU A 179 -3.49 -26.02 3.80
N TRP A 180 -2.80 -24.92 3.99
CA TRP A 180 -1.75 -24.81 5.00
C TRP A 180 -2.27 -24.43 6.39
N ASN A 181 -3.60 -24.40 6.58
CA ASN A 181 -4.25 -24.04 7.85
C ASN A 181 -3.74 -22.69 8.42
N LEU A 182 -3.47 -21.71 7.56
CA LEU A 182 -3.02 -20.40 8.01
C LEU A 182 -4.17 -19.68 8.72
N PRO A 183 -3.96 -19.12 9.93
CA PRO A 183 -5.03 -18.48 10.71
C PRO A 183 -5.78 -17.37 9.96
N VAL A 184 -5.11 -16.76 8.99
CA VAL A 184 -5.62 -15.60 8.20
C VAL A 184 -6.35 -15.99 6.92
N PHE A 185 -6.57 -17.28 6.61
CA PHE A 185 -7.11 -17.75 5.33
C PHE A 185 -8.44 -17.08 4.93
N ASN A 186 -9.27 -16.76 5.90
CA ASN A 186 -10.59 -16.14 5.69
C ASN A 186 -10.60 -14.61 5.93
N LYS A 187 -9.43 -14.01 6.20
CA LYS A 187 -9.34 -12.57 6.46
C LYS A 187 -9.73 -11.77 5.21
N PRO A 188 -10.61 -10.75 5.33
CA PRO A 188 -10.94 -9.87 4.21
C PRO A 188 -9.72 -9.08 3.76
N GLU A 189 -9.77 -8.61 2.51
CA GLU A 189 -8.71 -7.79 1.94
C GLU A 189 -8.85 -6.34 2.41
N SER A 190 -7.72 -5.72 2.73
CA SER A 190 -7.69 -4.27 2.90
C SER A 190 -7.77 -3.62 1.51
N GLN A 191 -8.84 -2.88 1.24
CA GLN A 191 -9.05 -2.19 -0.04
C GLN A 191 -8.67 -0.71 0.02
N ASP A 192 -8.42 -0.19 1.21
CA ASP A 192 -8.30 1.23 1.51
C ASP A 192 -6.89 1.62 1.90
N ILE A 193 -6.65 2.93 2.03
CA ILE A 193 -5.40 3.45 2.57
C ILE A 193 -5.27 2.99 4.01
N CYS A 194 -4.21 2.27 4.31
CA CYS A 194 -4.04 1.55 5.56
C CYS A 194 -4.09 2.42 6.84
N PHE A 195 -3.79 3.70 6.76
CA PHE A 195 -3.88 4.65 7.87
C PHE A 195 -5.16 5.52 7.85
N ILE A 196 -6.12 5.21 6.97
CA ILE A 196 -7.47 5.81 6.89
C ILE A 196 -8.47 4.65 6.79
N PRO A 197 -8.67 3.87 7.87
CA PRO A 197 -9.42 2.62 7.81
C PRO A 197 -10.93 2.79 7.60
N ASP A 198 -11.45 3.96 7.90
CA ASP A 198 -12.86 4.34 7.75
C ASP A 198 -13.19 5.01 6.41
N ASN A 199 -12.19 5.15 5.53
CA ASN A 199 -12.30 5.91 4.26
C ASN A 199 -12.68 7.38 4.43
N ASP A 200 -12.67 7.92 5.64
CA ASP A 200 -12.90 9.36 5.87
C ASP A 200 -11.64 10.18 5.60
N TYR A 201 -11.31 10.31 4.32
CA TYR A 201 -10.15 11.13 3.87
C TYR A 201 -10.28 12.57 4.32
N LYS A 202 -11.50 13.11 4.35
CA LYS A 202 -11.75 14.49 4.72
C LYS A 202 -11.48 14.70 6.21
N GLY A 203 -12.09 13.89 7.05
CA GLY A 203 -11.88 13.94 8.51
C GLY A 203 -10.42 13.72 8.88
N PHE A 204 -9.74 12.76 8.24
CA PHE A 204 -8.31 12.54 8.42
C PHE A 204 -7.50 13.80 8.08
N LEU A 205 -7.70 14.41 6.92
CA LEU A 205 -6.97 15.60 6.48
C LEU A 205 -7.26 16.81 7.37
N GLU A 206 -8.50 17.00 7.85
CA GLU A 206 -8.89 18.06 8.77
C GLU A 206 -8.26 17.87 10.15
N LYS A 207 -8.16 16.62 10.64
CA LYS A 207 -7.47 16.28 11.90
C LYS A 207 -5.99 16.60 11.81
N GLU A 208 -5.36 16.26 10.67
CA GLU A 208 -3.94 16.51 10.42
C GLU A 208 -3.64 18.01 10.26
N LYS A 209 -4.54 18.76 9.64
CA LYS A 209 -4.34 20.19 9.37
C LYS A 209 -5.67 20.93 9.23
N LYS A 210 -6.05 21.68 10.27
CA LYS A 210 -7.34 22.38 10.37
C LYS A 210 -7.69 23.29 9.18
N ASP A 211 -6.70 23.85 8.50
CA ASP A 211 -6.89 24.80 7.38
C ASP A 211 -6.59 24.20 6.00
N ILE A 212 -6.63 22.86 5.86
CA ILE A 212 -6.28 22.21 4.61
C ILE A 212 -7.31 22.49 3.50
N PHE A 213 -8.58 22.66 3.89
CA PHE A 213 -9.68 22.95 2.97
C PHE A 213 -10.07 24.43 3.05
N LYS A 214 -9.55 25.22 2.11
CA LYS A 214 -9.92 26.65 2.01
C LYS A 214 -10.97 26.85 0.95
N PRO A 215 -12.05 27.60 1.22
CA PRO A 215 -12.98 28.02 0.19
C PRO A 215 -12.28 28.86 -0.87
N GLY A 216 -12.73 28.73 -2.11
CA GLY A 216 -12.18 29.47 -3.22
C GLY A 216 -13.19 29.64 -4.36
N ASP A 217 -12.83 30.41 -5.35
CA ASP A 217 -13.67 30.68 -6.50
C ASP A 217 -13.29 29.80 -7.70
N PHE A 218 -14.28 29.35 -8.45
CA PHE A 218 -14.07 28.85 -9.81
C PHE A 218 -14.04 30.04 -10.76
N VAL A 219 -12.99 30.12 -11.55
CA VAL A 219 -12.83 31.19 -12.55
C VAL A 219 -12.78 30.61 -13.96
N ASP A 220 -13.33 31.33 -14.93
CA ASP A 220 -13.21 30.99 -16.35
C ASP A 220 -11.83 31.42 -16.91
N GLU A 221 -11.57 31.13 -18.20
CA GLU A 221 -10.31 31.48 -18.88
C GLU A 221 -10.03 32.96 -18.90
N LYS A 222 -11.06 33.81 -18.71
CA LYS A 222 -10.98 35.26 -18.64
C LYS A 222 -10.85 35.81 -17.23
N GLY A 223 -10.74 34.91 -16.22
CA GLY A 223 -10.62 35.26 -14.81
C GLY A 223 -11.95 35.65 -14.14
N ARG A 224 -13.11 35.49 -14.80
CA ARG A 224 -14.42 35.78 -14.19
C ARG A 224 -14.84 34.67 -13.30
N VAL A 225 -15.32 35.01 -12.11
CA VAL A 225 -15.88 34.04 -11.15
C VAL A 225 -17.15 33.43 -11.72
N ILE A 226 -17.16 32.10 -11.89
CA ILE A 226 -18.28 31.33 -12.39
C ILE A 226 -18.92 30.43 -11.31
N GLY A 227 -18.34 30.42 -10.09
CA GLY A 227 -18.86 29.68 -8.95
C GLY A 227 -17.92 29.75 -7.78
N ARG A 228 -18.33 29.18 -6.64
CA ARG A 228 -17.53 29.10 -5.43
C ARG A 228 -17.52 27.67 -4.89
N HIS A 229 -16.36 27.16 -4.52
CA HIS A 229 -16.22 25.90 -3.79
C HIS A 229 -15.96 26.17 -2.31
N GLN A 230 -16.53 25.34 -1.43
CA GLN A 230 -16.26 25.44 0.01
C GLN A 230 -14.88 24.85 0.38
N ALA A 231 -14.43 23.88 -0.40
CA ALA A 231 -13.09 23.30 -0.38
C ALA A 231 -12.90 22.46 -1.65
N LEU A 232 -11.67 22.24 -2.10
CA LEU A 232 -11.43 21.18 -3.10
C LEU A 232 -11.66 19.84 -2.39
N PRO A 233 -12.71 19.07 -2.74
CA PRO A 233 -12.88 17.77 -2.15
C PRO A 233 -11.67 16.91 -2.52
N PRO A 234 -11.18 16.05 -1.63
CA PRO A 234 -10.23 15.02 -2.00
C PRO A 234 -10.89 14.21 -3.13
N ILE A 235 -10.33 14.28 -4.32
CA ILE A 235 -10.75 13.40 -5.41
C ILE A 235 -10.18 12.03 -5.06
N PRO A 236 -11.02 11.01 -4.80
CA PRO A 236 -10.50 9.68 -4.55
C PRO A 236 -9.63 9.31 -5.76
N SER A 237 -8.38 8.93 -5.50
CA SER A 237 -7.59 8.27 -6.52
C SER A 237 -8.43 7.10 -7.01
N ALA A 238 -8.61 6.96 -8.31
CA ALA A 238 -9.43 5.93 -8.93
C ALA A 238 -8.85 4.53 -8.64
N SER A 239 -8.98 4.07 -7.40
CA SER A 239 -8.94 2.68 -7.02
C SER A 239 -10.38 2.18 -7.18
N GLY A 240 -10.60 1.38 -8.22
CA GLY A 240 -11.91 0.95 -8.67
C GLY A 240 -12.79 0.39 -7.55
N GLY A 241 -13.95 0.99 -7.40
CA GLY A 241 -15.01 0.55 -6.51
C GLY A 241 -16.20 1.45 -6.72
N GLY A 242 -17.19 0.97 -7.49
CA GLY A 242 -18.30 1.70 -8.03
C GLY A 242 -19.11 2.48 -7.00
N SER A 243 -19.65 3.54 -7.46
CA SER A 243 -21.00 4.05 -7.30
C SER A 243 -21.08 5.56 -7.53
N THR A 244 -21.70 5.87 -8.64
CA THR A 244 -22.73 6.91 -8.85
C THR A 244 -22.44 8.33 -8.37
N SER A 245 -21.94 9.12 -9.24
CA SER A 245 -22.50 10.33 -9.81
C SER A 245 -21.43 10.99 -10.69
N ARG A 246 -21.57 10.83 -11.99
CA ARG A 246 -20.71 11.52 -12.97
C ARG A 246 -20.92 13.03 -12.84
N PRO A 247 -19.96 13.81 -12.40
CA PRO A 247 -19.99 15.23 -12.70
C PRO A 247 -19.83 15.36 -14.22
N ARG A 248 -20.66 16.19 -14.82
CA ARG A 248 -20.59 16.48 -16.27
C ARG A 248 -19.17 16.85 -16.67
N ARG A 249 -18.65 16.14 -17.65
CA ARG A 249 -17.25 16.08 -18.11
C ARG A 249 -16.63 17.40 -18.64
N SER A 250 -17.31 18.54 -18.55
CA SER A 250 -16.93 19.75 -19.29
C SER A 250 -16.25 20.87 -18.48
N LEU A 251 -16.21 20.81 -17.16
CA LEU A 251 -15.72 21.94 -16.35
C LEU A 251 -14.35 21.71 -15.65
N LEU A 252 -13.84 20.47 -15.62
CA LEU A 252 -12.61 20.15 -14.88
C LEU A 252 -11.31 20.18 -15.71
N ARG A 253 -11.38 20.44 -17.02
CA ARG A 253 -10.18 20.43 -17.89
C ARG A 253 -9.50 21.79 -18.11
N HIS A 254 -10.10 22.90 -17.65
CA HIS A 254 -9.55 24.23 -17.93
C HIS A 254 -9.60 25.09 -16.68
N GLY A 255 -8.61 25.02 -15.85
CA GLY A 255 -8.58 25.94 -14.72
C GLY A 255 -7.56 25.70 -13.62
N LEU A 256 -6.50 24.93 -13.88
CA LEU A 256 -5.33 24.88 -13.01
C LEU A 256 -4.19 25.62 -13.67
N ARG A 257 -4.25 26.95 -13.68
CA ARG A 257 -3.05 27.79 -13.71
C ARG A 257 -2.88 28.44 -12.34
N ARG A 258 -1.62 28.44 -11.90
CA ARG A 258 -1.14 28.98 -10.63
C ARG A 258 -1.49 30.44 -10.46
#